data_3c4be2815fa79e3633619dae02cd1544
#
_entry.id   3c4be2815fa79e3633619dae02cd1544
#
_cell.length_a   1.000
_cell.length_b   1.000
_cell.length_c   1.000
_cell.angle_alpha   90.00
_cell.angle_beta   90.00
_cell.angle_gamma   90.00
#
_symmetry.space_group_name_H-M   'P 1'
#
loop_
_entity.id
_entity.type
_entity.pdbx_description
1 polymer ?
#
loop_
_entity_poly.entity_id
_entity_poly.type
_entity_poly.pdbx_seq_one_letter_code
_entity_poly.pdbx_strand_id
1 'polypeptide(L)'
;MKKLFVFAAAALMSISMFAENITVAKAVEIGKALGAGNKTTETYTVEGYVAKLYGTYYADKGTQSFWMYDEKNVSAYFEFEAFQCTLDHGVSVGAKVTVTGQIENYQDKTMEIKGGTVVILEEAVPVEMTFAEALEALNAIKDPNEGKTNYGGYVKFVAYATSDYEAEDGKQTVWLAADKDAEKGDIQAFKLAVTEAAPKGAKLEVIGTLAKYMKTGADAATLEVVEGSITILEKPMSIENTAVSVKAQKVMENGQLFIIRNGVKYNAAGAVVE
;
A
#
# COMPACT_ATOMS: atom_id res chain seq x y z
N MET A 1 79.17 -8.53 -16.76
CA MET A 1 77.87 -9.10 -17.13
C MET A 1 76.81 -8.56 -16.19
N LYS A 2 76.05 -7.53 -16.58
CA LYS A 2 74.98 -6.91 -15.80
C LYS A 2 73.68 -7.55 -16.25
N LYS A 3 73.02 -8.32 -15.33
CA LYS A 3 71.70 -8.91 -15.56
C LYS A 3 70.61 -7.82 -15.38
N LEU A 4 69.96 -7.45 -16.46
CA LEU A 4 68.81 -6.56 -16.47
C LEU A 4 67.58 -7.34 -16.10
N PHE A 5 67.01 -7.11 -14.91
CA PHE A 5 65.70 -7.62 -14.53
C PHE A 5 64.63 -6.68 -15.11
N VAL A 6 63.90 -7.16 -16.09
CA VAL A 6 62.68 -6.50 -16.59
C VAL A 6 61.52 -6.93 -15.66
N PHE A 7 61.04 -6.00 -14.81
CA PHE A 7 59.76 -6.17 -14.10
C PHE A 7 58.63 -5.82 -15.08
N ALA A 8 57.94 -6.82 -15.59
CA ALA A 8 56.66 -6.61 -16.25
C ALA A 8 55.61 -6.32 -15.16
N ALA A 9 55.27 -5.06 -14.96
CA ALA A 9 54.11 -4.63 -14.19
C ALA A 9 52.86 -4.96 -14.99
N ALA A 10 52.19 -6.08 -14.66
CA ALA A 10 50.85 -6.35 -15.14
C ALA A 10 49.92 -5.34 -14.42
N ALA A 11 49.55 -4.25 -15.11
CA ALA A 11 48.48 -3.37 -14.68
C ALA A 11 47.18 -4.18 -14.77
N LEU A 12 46.71 -4.68 -13.64
CA LEU A 12 45.32 -5.10 -13.45
C LEU A 12 44.45 -3.86 -13.61
N MET A 13 44.01 -3.57 -14.84
CA MET A 13 42.89 -2.69 -15.07
C MET A 13 41.66 -3.42 -14.49
N SER A 14 41.26 -3.03 -13.28
CA SER A 14 39.91 -3.30 -12.80
C SER A 14 38.97 -2.52 -13.70
N ILE A 15 38.47 -3.19 -14.75
CA ILE A 15 37.33 -2.70 -15.52
C ILE A 15 36.21 -2.71 -14.49
N SER A 16 35.87 -1.54 -13.95
CA SER A 16 34.57 -1.35 -13.28
C SER A 16 33.53 -1.57 -14.38
N MET A 17 32.97 -2.78 -14.43
CA MET A 17 31.85 -3.09 -15.30
C MET A 17 30.67 -2.27 -14.75
N PHE A 18 30.49 -1.05 -15.24
CA PHE A 18 29.23 -0.35 -15.10
C PHE A 18 28.22 -1.21 -15.84
N ALA A 19 27.15 -1.60 -15.13
CA ALA A 19 26.05 -2.30 -15.76
C ALA A 19 25.49 -1.43 -16.91
N GLU A 20 25.36 -2.02 -18.09
CA GLU A 20 24.80 -1.31 -19.24
C GLU A 20 23.36 -0.94 -18.96
N ASN A 21 23.00 0.34 -19.19
CA ASN A 21 21.62 0.80 -19.09
C ASN A 21 20.87 0.40 -20.36
N ILE A 22 19.80 -0.37 -20.19
CA ILE A 22 18.95 -0.86 -21.28
C ILE A 22 17.48 -0.63 -20.98
N THR A 23 16.64 -0.65 -22.02
CA THR A 23 15.18 -0.62 -21.89
C THR A 23 14.62 -2.01 -21.51
N VAL A 24 13.37 -2.05 -21.07
CA VAL A 24 12.66 -3.32 -20.78
C VAL A 24 12.56 -4.17 -22.06
N ALA A 25 12.22 -3.57 -23.22
CA ALA A 25 12.17 -4.30 -24.49
C ALA A 25 13.52 -4.95 -24.84
N LYS A 26 14.63 -4.25 -24.62
CA LYS A 26 15.96 -4.81 -24.85
C LYS A 26 16.31 -5.94 -23.88
N ALA A 27 15.91 -5.82 -22.61
CA ALA A 27 16.07 -6.87 -21.61
C ALA A 27 15.29 -8.15 -22.00
N VAL A 28 14.07 -8.00 -22.51
CA VAL A 28 13.25 -9.10 -23.03
C VAL A 28 13.92 -9.76 -24.24
N GLU A 29 14.46 -8.98 -25.20
CA GLU A 29 15.20 -9.50 -26.36
C GLU A 29 16.41 -10.33 -25.93
N ILE A 30 17.22 -9.80 -24.99
CA ILE A 30 18.39 -10.52 -24.44
C ILE A 30 17.94 -11.81 -23.78
N GLY A 31 16.93 -11.76 -22.91
CA GLY A 31 16.42 -12.93 -22.19
C GLY A 31 15.92 -14.03 -23.14
N LYS A 32 15.14 -13.67 -24.17
CA LYS A 32 14.64 -14.62 -25.17
C LYS A 32 15.78 -15.30 -25.96
N ALA A 33 16.90 -14.62 -26.16
CA ALA A 33 18.07 -15.21 -26.85
C ALA A 33 18.87 -16.22 -26.02
N LEU A 34 18.68 -16.26 -24.69
CA LEU A 34 19.42 -17.14 -23.79
C LEU A 34 18.94 -18.61 -23.84
N GLY A 35 17.68 -18.85 -24.21
CA GLY A 35 17.03 -20.15 -24.03
C GLY A 35 16.66 -20.44 -22.55
N ALA A 36 15.70 -21.36 -22.37
CA ALA A 36 15.08 -21.64 -21.08
C ALA A 36 16.08 -22.02 -19.98
N GLY A 37 15.92 -21.40 -18.81
CA GLY A 37 16.72 -21.69 -17.62
C GLY A 37 18.13 -21.09 -17.61
N ASN A 38 18.52 -20.34 -18.63
CA ASN A 38 19.83 -19.69 -18.71
C ASN A 38 19.73 -18.22 -18.26
N LYS A 39 20.90 -17.69 -17.84
CA LYS A 39 21.05 -16.29 -17.47
C LYS A 39 22.31 -15.68 -18.07
N THR A 40 22.33 -14.35 -18.18
CA THR A 40 23.51 -13.62 -18.66
C THR A 40 24.67 -13.77 -17.69
N THR A 41 25.90 -13.69 -18.20
CA THR A 41 27.12 -13.55 -17.39
C THR A 41 27.30 -12.09 -16.96
N GLU A 42 26.88 -11.16 -17.78
CA GLU A 42 26.92 -9.72 -17.56
C GLU A 42 25.74 -9.25 -16.70
N THR A 43 25.97 -8.15 -15.99
CA THR A 43 24.95 -7.43 -15.23
C THR A 43 24.43 -6.27 -16.06
N TYR A 44 23.13 -6.10 -16.10
CA TYR A 44 22.41 -5.01 -16.78
C TYR A 44 21.67 -4.15 -15.79
N THR A 45 21.45 -2.88 -16.13
CA THR A 45 20.52 -1.98 -15.45
C THR A 45 19.35 -1.74 -16.38
N VAL A 46 18.19 -2.29 -16.05
CA VAL A 46 16.96 -2.16 -16.83
C VAL A 46 16.15 -1.00 -16.28
N GLU A 47 15.91 0.03 -17.10
CA GLU A 47 15.06 1.17 -16.75
C GLU A 47 13.65 0.98 -17.32
N GLY A 48 12.63 1.31 -16.51
CA GLY A 48 11.22 1.22 -16.93
C GLY A 48 10.26 1.67 -15.85
N TYR A 49 8.98 1.41 -16.10
CA TYR A 49 7.89 1.71 -15.16
C TYR A 49 7.34 0.44 -14.55
N VAL A 50 6.96 0.50 -13.28
CA VAL A 50 6.21 -0.56 -12.61
C VAL A 50 4.83 -0.62 -13.24
N ALA A 51 4.54 -1.71 -13.93
CA ALA A 51 3.29 -1.91 -14.66
C ALA A 51 2.24 -2.64 -13.81
N LYS A 52 2.69 -3.60 -13.00
CA LYS A 52 1.83 -4.40 -12.14
C LYS A 52 2.63 -4.99 -10.98
N LEU A 53 2.06 -5.03 -9.79
CA LEU A 53 2.64 -5.75 -8.66
C LEU A 53 2.42 -7.26 -8.84
N TYR A 54 3.40 -8.06 -8.47
CA TYR A 54 3.28 -9.51 -8.33
C TYR A 54 3.12 -9.92 -6.87
N GLY A 55 3.48 -9.03 -5.94
CA GLY A 55 3.32 -9.16 -4.50
C GLY A 55 3.49 -7.84 -3.79
N THR A 56 3.15 -7.82 -2.51
CA THR A 56 3.39 -6.68 -1.63
C THR A 56 4.87 -6.60 -1.24
N TYR A 57 5.30 -5.44 -0.74
CA TYR A 57 6.64 -5.27 -0.21
C TYR A 57 6.82 -6.07 1.09
N TYR A 58 7.84 -6.91 1.13
CA TYR A 58 8.23 -7.69 2.30
C TYR A 58 9.27 -6.91 3.12
N ALA A 59 8.81 -6.11 4.08
CA ALA A 59 9.69 -5.24 4.88
C ALA A 59 10.82 -6.00 5.60
N ASP A 60 10.54 -7.20 6.12
CA ASP A 60 11.54 -8.04 6.81
C ASP A 60 12.70 -8.48 5.90
N LYS A 61 12.47 -8.54 4.60
CA LYS A 61 13.45 -8.95 3.59
C LYS A 61 13.96 -7.80 2.75
N GLY A 62 13.29 -6.64 2.79
CA GLY A 62 13.55 -5.51 1.91
C GLY A 62 13.32 -5.86 0.44
N THR A 63 12.33 -6.71 0.11
CA THR A 63 12.14 -7.20 -1.27
C THR A 63 10.72 -7.05 -1.76
N GLN A 64 10.59 -6.88 -3.09
CA GLN A 64 9.30 -6.91 -3.79
C GLN A 64 9.46 -7.54 -5.17
N SER A 65 8.35 -8.05 -5.73
CA SER A 65 8.28 -8.53 -7.11
C SER A 65 7.24 -7.72 -7.87
N PHE A 66 7.59 -7.33 -9.11
CA PHE A 66 6.72 -6.56 -9.98
C PHE A 66 7.09 -6.71 -11.45
N TRP A 67 6.12 -6.42 -12.32
CA TRP A 67 6.28 -6.40 -13.76
C TRP A 67 6.66 -5.01 -14.24
N MET A 68 7.47 -4.93 -15.29
CA MET A 68 7.97 -3.67 -15.84
C MET A 68 7.61 -3.51 -17.32
N TYR A 69 7.46 -2.24 -17.73
CA TYR A 69 7.35 -1.80 -19.12
C TYR A 69 8.20 -0.56 -19.38
N ASP A 70 8.50 -0.34 -20.65
CA ASP A 70 9.19 0.89 -21.11
C ASP A 70 8.30 2.13 -21.00
N GLU A 71 6.98 1.96 -21.08
CA GLU A 71 5.99 3.04 -21.05
C GLU A 71 5.08 2.95 -19.84
N LYS A 72 4.62 4.11 -19.35
CA LYS A 72 3.66 4.22 -18.27
C LYS A 72 2.26 3.79 -18.74
N ASN A 73 1.53 3.03 -17.92
CA ASN A 73 0.13 2.63 -18.13
C ASN A 73 -0.15 1.71 -19.33
N VAL A 74 0.75 0.83 -19.68
CA VAL A 74 0.53 -0.17 -20.71
C VAL A 74 -0.21 -1.38 -20.15
N SER A 75 -1.32 -1.79 -20.78
CA SER A 75 -2.09 -2.99 -20.43
C SER A 75 -1.72 -4.19 -21.30
N ALA A 76 -0.46 -4.33 -21.69
CA ALA A 76 0.01 -5.41 -22.53
C ALA A 76 0.32 -6.69 -21.74
N TYR A 77 0.71 -7.73 -22.45
CA TYR A 77 1.18 -8.98 -21.85
C TYR A 77 2.53 -8.75 -21.14
N PHE A 78 2.65 -9.25 -19.91
CA PHE A 78 3.83 -9.04 -19.06
C PHE A 78 4.95 -9.99 -19.47
N GLU A 79 6.06 -9.44 -19.97
CA GLU A 79 7.20 -10.21 -20.45
C GLU A 79 8.47 -10.06 -19.60
N PHE A 80 8.57 -8.99 -18.77
CA PHE A 80 9.75 -8.75 -17.92
C PHE A 80 9.36 -8.54 -16.46
N GLU A 81 10.02 -9.28 -15.57
CA GLU A 81 9.77 -9.28 -14.14
C GLU A 81 11.02 -8.91 -13.33
N ALA A 82 10.86 -8.02 -12.36
CA ALA A 82 11.77 -7.87 -11.24
C ALA A 82 11.29 -8.82 -10.14
N PHE A 83 11.95 -9.98 -10.00
CA PHE A 83 11.51 -11.03 -9.06
C PHE A 83 12.33 -11.00 -7.77
N GLN A 84 11.66 -10.78 -6.62
CA GLN A 84 12.29 -10.71 -5.29
C GLN A 84 13.52 -9.79 -5.25
N CYS A 85 13.42 -8.64 -5.94
CA CYS A 85 14.50 -7.66 -5.97
C CYS A 85 14.50 -6.81 -4.70
N THR A 86 15.69 -6.38 -4.26
CA THR A 86 15.88 -5.55 -3.06
C THR A 86 15.65 -4.08 -3.34
N LEU A 87 14.99 -3.39 -2.40
CA LEU A 87 14.72 -1.95 -2.45
C LEU A 87 14.52 -1.40 -1.04
N ASP A 88 14.67 -0.09 -0.87
CA ASP A 88 14.58 0.56 0.44
C ASP A 88 13.14 0.59 0.99
N HIS A 89 12.15 0.71 0.10
CA HIS A 89 10.72 0.67 0.44
C HIS A 89 9.90 0.16 -0.76
N GLY A 90 8.62 -0.15 -0.55
CA GLY A 90 7.76 -0.71 -1.60
C GLY A 90 7.48 0.28 -2.73
N VAL A 91 7.46 -0.23 -3.96
CA VAL A 91 7.04 0.53 -5.14
C VAL A 91 5.56 0.34 -5.42
N SER A 92 4.95 1.32 -6.08
CA SER A 92 3.57 1.28 -6.57
C SER A 92 3.52 1.30 -8.09
N VAL A 93 2.39 0.86 -8.67
CA VAL A 93 2.15 0.91 -10.11
C VAL A 93 2.29 2.32 -10.62
N GLY A 94 3.09 2.51 -11.69
CA GLY A 94 3.40 3.80 -12.30
C GLY A 94 4.69 4.46 -11.79
N ALA A 95 5.38 3.89 -10.78
CA ALA A 95 6.71 4.34 -10.39
C ALA A 95 7.71 4.08 -11.51
N LYS A 96 8.67 4.99 -11.69
CA LYS A 96 9.81 4.82 -12.61
C LYS A 96 10.99 4.27 -11.82
N VAL A 97 11.55 3.16 -12.27
CA VAL A 97 12.61 2.45 -11.54
C VAL A 97 13.73 2.00 -12.47
N THR A 98 14.88 1.72 -11.87
CA THR A 98 15.89 0.87 -12.49
C THR A 98 16.02 -0.42 -11.68
N VAL A 99 16.28 -1.54 -12.38
CA VAL A 99 16.55 -2.85 -11.78
C VAL A 99 17.88 -3.36 -12.29
N THR A 100 18.83 -3.60 -11.39
CA THR A 100 20.19 -4.02 -11.75
C THR A 100 20.41 -5.48 -11.34
N GLY A 101 20.82 -6.30 -12.29
CA GLY A 101 21.09 -7.72 -12.09
C GLY A 101 21.39 -8.47 -13.38
N GLN A 102 21.52 -9.79 -13.28
CA GLN A 102 21.62 -10.69 -14.43
C GLN A 102 20.21 -10.97 -14.98
N ILE A 103 20.06 -10.93 -16.30
CA ILE A 103 18.79 -11.30 -16.96
C ILE A 103 18.73 -12.83 -17.07
N GLU A 104 17.62 -13.40 -16.64
CA GLU A 104 17.32 -14.84 -16.70
C GLU A 104 16.11 -15.08 -17.60
N ASN A 105 16.16 -16.15 -18.41
CA ASN A 105 15.01 -16.69 -19.11
C ASN A 105 14.36 -17.78 -18.24
N TYR A 106 13.35 -17.43 -17.47
CA TYR A 106 12.64 -18.37 -16.62
C TYR A 106 11.67 -19.25 -17.44
N GLN A 107 12.13 -20.49 -17.78
CA GLN A 107 11.32 -21.53 -18.42
C GLN A 107 10.66 -21.11 -19.75
N ASP A 108 11.24 -20.23 -20.53
CA ASP A 108 10.64 -19.62 -21.75
C ASP A 108 9.28 -18.90 -21.52
N LYS A 109 8.95 -18.60 -20.25
CA LYS A 109 7.70 -17.94 -19.87
C LYS A 109 7.89 -16.48 -19.52
N THR A 110 8.98 -16.18 -18.78
CA THR A 110 9.23 -14.87 -18.22
C THR A 110 10.71 -14.53 -18.34
N MET A 111 11.00 -13.34 -18.82
CA MET A 111 12.33 -12.77 -18.73
C MET A 111 12.40 -11.99 -17.43
N GLU A 112 13.38 -12.30 -16.57
CA GLU A 112 13.43 -11.73 -15.23
C GLU A 112 14.83 -11.29 -14.80
N ILE A 113 14.88 -10.35 -13.86
CA ILE A 113 16.01 -10.18 -12.95
C ILE A 113 15.56 -10.67 -11.59
N LYS A 114 16.23 -11.72 -11.11
CA LYS A 114 15.96 -12.33 -9.81
C LYS A 114 16.96 -11.87 -8.75
N GLY A 115 16.45 -11.34 -7.64
CA GLY A 115 17.31 -10.92 -6.51
C GLY A 115 18.22 -9.72 -6.84
N GLY A 116 17.88 -8.96 -7.88
CA GLY A 116 18.58 -7.72 -8.25
C GLY A 116 18.33 -6.58 -7.27
N THR A 117 18.92 -5.42 -7.55
CA THR A 117 18.72 -4.19 -6.78
C THR A 117 17.85 -3.21 -7.56
N VAL A 118 16.85 -2.64 -6.90
CA VAL A 118 15.96 -1.61 -7.45
C VAL A 118 16.37 -0.24 -6.93
N VAL A 119 16.38 0.75 -7.82
CA VAL A 119 16.44 2.16 -7.46
C VAL A 119 15.20 2.84 -8.00
N ILE A 120 14.47 3.55 -7.14
CA ILE A 120 13.30 4.34 -7.52
C ILE A 120 13.81 5.67 -8.06
N LEU A 121 13.50 5.96 -9.34
CA LEU A 121 13.84 7.22 -9.99
C LEU A 121 12.76 8.26 -9.81
N GLU A 122 11.49 7.82 -9.91
CA GLU A 122 10.31 8.65 -9.71
C GLU A 122 9.24 7.83 -8.98
N GLU A 123 8.69 8.40 -7.90
CA GLU A 123 7.57 7.79 -7.18
C GLU A 123 6.30 7.76 -8.05
N ALA A 124 5.46 6.76 -7.82
CA ALA A 124 4.17 6.71 -8.46
C ALA A 124 3.28 7.87 -8.01
N VAL A 125 2.58 8.48 -8.96
CA VAL A 125 1.52 9.45 -8.66
C VAL A 125 0.18 8.73 -8.71
N PRO A 126 -0.62 8.71 -7.63
CA PRO A 126 -1.91 8.05 -7.63
C PRO A 126 -2.90 8.75 -8.58
N VAL A 127 -3.70 7.97 -9.27
CA VAL A 127 -4.81 8.51 -10.07
C VAL A 127 -5.94 8.91 -9.11
N GLU A 128 -6.32 10.19 -9.16
CA GLU A 128 -7.49 10.67 -8.38
C GLU A 128 -8.78 10.16 -8.99
N MET A 129 -9.65 9.62 -8.15
CA MET A 129 -10.95 9.12 -8.56
C MET A 129 -11.97 9.20 -7.41
N THR A 130 -13.24 9.03 -7.74
CA THR A 130 -14.30 8.87 -6.76
C THR A 130 -14.31 7.46 -6.19
N PHE A 131 -14.98 7.24 -5.06
CA PHE A 131 -15.19 5.90 -4.50
C PHE A 131 -15.91 4.96 -5.49
N ALA A 132 -16.88 5.48 -6.23
CA ALA A 132 -17.62 4.72 -7.23
C ALA A 132 -16.73 4.25 -8.38
N GLU A 133 -15.85 5.12 -8.90
CA GLU A 133 -14.87 4.77 -9.93
C GLU A 133 -13.84 3.76 -9.41
N ALA A 134 -13.40 3.87 -8.16
CA ALA A 134 -12.51 2.89 -7.53
C ALA A 134 -13.18 1.52 -7.41
N LEU A 135 -14.46 1.48 -7.03
CA LEU A 135 -15.25 0.26 -6.94
C LEU A 135 -15.45 -0.38 -8.33
N GLU A 136 -15.75 0.43 -9.36
CA GLU A 136 -15.86 -0.04 -10.74
C GLU A 136 -14.52 -0.61 -11.23
N ALA A 137 -13.41 0.11 -11.02
CA ALA A 137 -12.07 -0.35 -11.37
C ALA A 137 -11.70 -1.67 -10.68
N LEU A 138 -12.04 -1.84 -9.38
CA LEU A 138 -11.87 -3.09 -8.65
C LEU A 138 -12.70 -4.23 -9.24
N ASN A 139 -13.96 -3.97 -9.60
CA ASN A 139 -14.81 -4.97 -10.23
C ASN A 139 -14.30 -5.41 -11.61
N ALA A 140 -13.64 -4.53 -12.36
CA ALA A 140 -13.00 -4.83 -13.63
C ALA A 140 -11.75 -5.71 -13.53
N ILE A 141 -11.11 -5.78 -12.35
CA ILE A 141 -9.98 -6.70 -12.12
C ILE A 141 -10.51 -8.13 -12.21
N LYS A 142 -9.85 -8.97 -13.01
CA LYS A 142 -10.17 -10.40 -13.11
C LYS A 142 -10.08 -11.06 -11.73
N ASP A 143 -11.02 -11.96 -11.44
CA ASP A 143 -10.96 -12.72 -10.18
C ASP A 143 -9.69 -13.58 -10.13
N PRO A 144 -8.96 -13.54 -9.01
CA PRO A 144 -7.77 -14.35 -8.82
C PRO A 144 -8.16 -15.82 -8.54
N ASN A 145 -7.19 -16.72 -8.68
CA ASN A 145 -7.32 -18.07 -8.13
C ASN A 145 -7.31 -18.05 -6.60
N GLU A 146 -7.81 -19.10 -5.98
CA GLU A 146 -7.79 -19.25 -4.51
C GLU A 146 -6.39 -19.03 -3.91
N GLY A 147 -6.33 -18.29 -2.82
CA GLY A 147 -5.10 -17.91 -2.13
C GLY A 147 -4.20 -16.94 -2.92
N LYS A 148 -4.73 -16.30 -3.97
CA LYS A 148 -4.00 -15.35 -4.82
C LYS A 148 -4.62 -13.96 -4.81
N THR A 149 -3.83 -12.99 -5.24
CA THR A 149 -4.24 -11.59 -5.40
C THR A 149 -3.95 -11.15 -6.84
N ASN A 150 -4.92 -10.47 -7.45
CA ASN A 150 -4.72 -9.70 -8.68
C ASN A 150 -4.73 -8.22 -8.35
N TYR A 151 -3.78 -7.47 -8.93
CA TYR A 151 -3.58 -6.05 -8.65
C TYR A 151 -4.06 -5.19 -9.82
N GLY A 152 -4.56 -4.00 -9.48
CA GLY A 152 -4.95 -2.93 -10.40
C GLY A 152 -4.04 -1.72 -10.33
N GLY A 153 -4.58 -0.52 -10.59
CA GLY A 153 -3.86 0.74 -10.57
C GLY A 153 -3.58 1.27 -9.17
N TYR A 154 -2.65 2.23 -9.08
CA TYR A 154 -2.39 3.02 -7.90
C TYR A 154 -3.28 4.26 -7.90
N VAL A 155 -4.08 4.43 -6.86
CA VAL A 155 -5.21 5.37 -6.85
C VAL A 155 -5.28 6.18 -5.56
N LYS A 156 -6.04 7.29 -5.62
CA LYS A 156 -6.42 8.10 -4.48
C LYS A 156 -7.92 8.40 -4.55
N PHE A 157 -8.64 8.18 -3.46
CA PHE A 157 -10.06 8.51 -3.35
C PHE A 157 -10.46 8.84 -1.92
N VAL A 158 -11.67 9.36 -1.76
CA VAL A 158 -12.27 9.65 -0.45
C VAL A 158 -13.36 8.64 -0.14
N ALA A 159 -13.38 8.14 1.11
CA ALA A 159 -14.35 7.18 1.61
C ALA A 159 -14.66 7.40 3.08
N TYR A 160 -15.62 6.65 3.63
CA TYR A 160 -15.95 6.62 5.05
C TYR A 160 -15.62 5.27 5.67
N ALA A 161 -15.03 5.28 6.86
CA ALA A 161 -14.78 4.06 7.64
C ALA A 161 -16.09 3.47 8.15
N THR A 162 -16.35 2.18 7.89
CA THR A 162 -17.51 1.46 8.44
C THR A 162 -17.14 0.54 9.60
N SER A 163 -15.88 0.45 9.95
CA SER A 163 -15.31 -0.35 11.04
C SER A 163 -14.32 0.48 11.86
N ASP A 164 -14.07 0.08 13.08
CA ASP A 164 -13.19 0.73 14.06
C ASP A 164 -12.10 -0.23 14.58
N TYR A 165 -11.49 -1.01 13.69
CA TYR A 165 -10.37 -1.88 14.06
C TYR A 165 -9.19 -1.07 14.57
N GLU A 166 -8.54 -1.58 15.60
CA GLU A 166 -7.32 -0.96 16.13
C GLU A 166 -6.20 -0.95 15.10
N ALA A 167 -5.33 0.07 15.17
CA ALA A 167 -4.11 0.11 14.38
C ALA A 167 -3.03 -0.71 15.09
N GLU A 168 -2.29 -1.52 14.31
CA GLU A 168 -1.17 -2.33 14.78
C GLU A 168 0.08 -1.99 13.95
N ASP A 169 1.19 -1.71 14.62
CA ASP A 169 2.47 -1.35 13.97
C ASP A 169 2.36 -0.21 12.93
N GLY A 170 1.56 0.82 13.23
CA GLY A 170 1.34 1.95 12.33
C GLY A 170 0.54 1.61 11.06
N LYS A 171 -0.16 0.48 11.05
CA LYS A 171 -1.03 0.03 9.95
C LYS A 171 -2.42 -0.28 10.47
N GLN A 172 -3.43 -0.05 9.65
CA GLN A 172 -4.81 -0.38 9.97
C GLN A 172 -5.51 -1.07 8.81
N THR A 173 -6.39 -2.01 9.14
CA THR A 173 -7.36 -2.56 8.20
C THR A 173 -8.71 -1.90 8.48
N VAL A 174 -9.33 -1.31 7.45
CA VAL A 174 -10.61 -0.58 7.58
C VAL A 174 -11.53 -0.97 6.43
N TRP A 175 -12.81 -1.22 6.72
CA TRP A 175 -13.82 -1.33 5.68
C TRP A 175 -14.32 0.05 5.29
N LEU A 176 -14.47 0.30 4.00
CA LEU A 176 -14.75 1.58 3.37
C LEU A 176 -16.07 1.57 2.62
N ALA A 177 -16.82 2.65 2.73
CA ALA A 177 -18.05 2.91 1.97
C ALA A 177 -18.08 4.34 1.41
N ALA A 178 -18.96 4.56 0.44
CA ALA A 178 -19.23 5.90 -0.10
C ALA A 178 -19.96 6.80 0.88
N ASP A 179 -20.78 6.22 1.77
CA ASP A 179 -21.63 6.95 2.72
C ASP A 179 -21.17 6.72 4.16
N LYS A 180 -21.18 7.79 4.96
CA LYS A 180 -20.81 7.78 6.38
C LYS A 180 -21.75 6.91 7.24
N ASP A 181 -23.00 6.77 6.82
CA ASP A 181 -24.03 6.04 7.54
C ASP A 181 -24.17 4.57 7.06
N ALA A 182 -23.28 4.11 6.16
CA ALA A 182 -23.28 2.75 5.68
C ALA A 182 -22.97 1.75 6.80
N GLU A 183 -23.79 0.71 6.89
CA GLU A 183 -23.57 -0.38 7.88
C GLU A 183 -22.42 -1.30 7.51
N LYS A 184 -22.12 -1.42 6.21
CA LYS A 184 -21.07 -2.29 5.67
C LYS A 184 -20.23 -1.54 4.65
N GLY A 185 -18.95 -1.88 4.57
CA GLY A 185 -18.05 -1.39 3.54
C GLY A 185 -18.00 -2.33 2.33
N ASP A 186 -17.78 -1.74 1.16
CA ASP A 186 -17.64 -2.45 -0.11
C ASP A 186 -16.17 -2.75 -0.43
N ILE A 187 -15.25 -1.91 0.07
CA ILE A 187 -13.81 -2.02 -0.18
C ILE A 187 -13.09 -2.16 1.17
N GLN A 188 -12.12 -3.05 1.26
CA GLN A 188 -11.24 -3.17 2.42
C GLN A 188 -9.92 -2.43 2.16
N ALA A 189 -9.62 -1.41 2.94
CA ALA A 189 -8.27 -0.88 3.06
C ALA A 189 -7.46 -1.84 3.94
N PHE A 190 -6.63 -2.69 3.34
CA PHE A 190 -5.97 -3.77 4.04
C PHE A 190 -4.55 -3.38 4.46
N LYS A 191 -4.32 -3.27 5.77
CA LYS A 191 -3.02 -2.96 6.39
C LYS A 191 -2.33 -1.73 5.79
N LEU A 192 -3.12 -0.67 5.52
CA LEU A 192 -2.56 0.59 5.06
C LEU A 192 -1.91 1.36 6.22
N ALA A 193 -0.86 2.14 5.88
CA ALA A 193 -0.17 2.98 6.84
C ALA A 193 -1.10 4.06 7.40
N VAL A 194 -1.04 4.29 8.72
CA VAL A 194 -1.80 5.33 9.44
C VAL A 194 -0.91 6.04 10.44
N THR A 195 -1.15 7.32 10.66
CA THR A 195 -0.53 8.07 11.77
C THR A 195 -1.34 7.94 13.06
N GLU A 196 -2.64 7.73 12.94
CA GLU A 196 -3.57 7.44 14.03
C GLU A 196 -4.67 6.51 13.52
N ALA A 197 -5.29 5.73 14.41
CA ALA A 197 -6.38 4.84 14.03
C ALA A 197 -7.60 5.62 13.57
N ALA A 198 -8.14 5.27 12.40
CA ALA A 198 -9.36 5.85 11.85
C ALA A 198 -10.58 5.23 12.56
N PRO A 199 -11.40 6.01 13.28
CA PRO A 199 -12.59 5.50 13.93
C PRO A 199 -13.72 5.29 12.90
N LYS A 200 -14.67 4.42 13.23
CA LYS A 200 -15.89 4.25 12.43
C LYS A 200 -16.60 5.61 12.21
N GLY A 201 -17.05 5.85 10.98
CA GLY A 201 -17.68 7.10 10.55
C GLY A 201 -16.71 8.23 10.18
N ALA A 202 -15.41 8.03 10.32
CA ALA A 202 -14.41 8.99 9.85
C ALA A 202 -14.42 9.09 8.33
N LYS A 203 -14.27 10.32 7.81
CA LYS A 203 -14.00 10.58 6.41
C LYS A 203 -12.51 10.49 6.15
N LEU A 204 -12.13 9.68 5.19
CA LEU A 204 -10.77 9.27 4.92
C LEU A 204 -10.34 9.64 3.50
N GLU A 205 -9.12 10.12 3.34
CA GLU A 205 -8.40 10.02 2.08
C GLU A 205 -7.63 8.69 2.09
N VAL A 206 -7.82 7.89 1.05
CA VAL A 206 -7.21 6.59 0.88
C VAL A 206 -6.34 6.62 -0.35
N ILE A 207 -5.08 6.26 -0.20
CA ILE A 207 -4.10 6.12 -1.28
C ILE A 207 -3.58 4.70 -1.25
N GLY A 208 -3.53 4.03 -2.41
CA GLY A 208 -2.98 2.68 -2.49
C GLY A 208 -3.24 1.99 -3.82
N THR A 209 -2.76 0.76 -3.93
CA THR A 209 -2.97 -0.09 -5.11
C THR A 209 -4.26 -0.87 -4.96
N LEU A 210 -5.13 -0.80 -5.97
CA LEU A 210 -6.34 -1.62 -6.04
C LEU A 210 -5.97 -3.10 -6.14
N ALA A 211 -6.69 -3.97 -5.44
CA ALA A 211 -6.43 -5.40 -5.43
C ALA A 211 -7.72 -6.21 -5.27
N LYS A 212 -7.74 -7.41 -5.83
CA LYS A 212 -8.72 -8.45 -5.52
C LYS A 212 -8.00 -9.62 -4.88
N TYR A 213 -8.44 -10.03 -3.71
CA TYR A 213 -7.91 -11.20 -3.00
C TYR A 213 -8.96 -12.31 -2.92
N MET A 214 -8.60 -13.51 -3.35
CA MET A 214 -9.44 -14.71 -3.20
C MET A 214 -8.91 -15.56 -2.05
N LYS A 215 -9.60 -15.52 -0.92
CA LYS A 215 -9.28 -16.41 0.20
C LYS A 215 -9.62 -17.85 -0.18
N THR A 216 -8.77 -18.81 0.23
CA THR A 216 -9.04 -20.24 0.03
C THR A 216 -10.36 -20.65 0.69
N GLY A 217 -11.24 -21.26 -0.09
CA GLY A 217 -12.58 -21.68 0.34
C GLY A 217 -13.61 -20.55 0.45
N ALA A 218 -13.34 -19.36 -0.13
CA ALA A 218 -14.33 -18.29 -0.22
C ALA A 218 -15.10 -18.34 -1.54
N ASP A 219 -16.38 -17.96 -1.51
CA ASP A 219 -17.25 -17.91 -2.69
C ASP A 219 -17.00 -16.68 -3.57
N ALA A 220 -16.39 -15.63 -3.00
CA ALA A 220 -16.13 -14.38 -3.71
C ALA A 220 -14.80 -13.75 -3.26
N ALA A 221 -14.18 -13.00 -4.16
CA ALA A 221 -12.99 -12.22 -3.86
C ALA A 221 -13.32 -11.00 -3.01
N THR A 222 -12.41 -10.64 -2.09
CA THR A 222 -12.44 -9.38 -1.37
C THR A 222 -11.86 -8.28 -2.25
N LEU A 223 -12.57 -7.16 -2.36
CA LEU A 223 -12.09 -5.95 -3.00
C LEU A 223 -11.25 -5.17 -2.01
N GLU A 224 -9.99 -4.92 -2.36
CA GLU A 224 -9.01 -4.35 -1.43
C GLU A 224 -8.28 -3.14 -2.01
N VAL A 225 -7.79 -2.29 -1.11
CA VAL A 225 -6.69 -1.35 -1.37
C VAL A 225 -5.53 -1.76 -0.48
N VAL A 226 -4.35 -1.92 -1.08
CA VAL A 226 -3.12 -2.37 -0.42
C VAL A 226 -1.95 -1.43 -0.76
N GLU A 227 -0.83 -1.54 -0.04
CA GLU A 227 0.41 -0.79 -0.34
C GLU A 227 0.17 0.73 -0.41
N GLY A 228 -0.26 1.32 0.70
CA GLY A 228 -0.57 2.75 0.71
C GLY A 228 -0.82 3.29 2.11
N SER A 229 -1.62 4.36 2.18
CA SER A 229 -1.90 5.08 3.42
C SER A 229 -3.33 5.54 3.55
N ILE A 230 -3.74 5.79 4.78
CA ILE A 230 -5.00 6.42 5.15
C ILE A 230 -4.69 7.73 5.88
N THR A 231 -5.36 8.80 5.45
CA THR A 231 -5.35 10.08 6.16
C THR A 231 -6.77 10.43 6.61
N ILE A 232 -6.95 10.76 7.89
CA ILE A 232 -8.25 11.18 8.41
C ILE A 232 -8.48 12.63 7.99
N LEU A 233 -9.51 12.86 7.17
CA LEU A 233 -9.94 14.21 6.76
C LEU A 233 -10.91 14.83 7.78
N GLU A 234 -11.87 14.03 8.28
CA GLU A 234 -12.86 14.44 9.25
C GLU A 234 -13.12 13.29 10.24
N LYS A 235 -13.06 13.58 11.53
CA LYS A 235 -13.48 12.62 12.57
C LYS A 235 -14.99 12.68 12.74
N PRO A 236 -15.66 11.55 13.06
CA PRO A 236 -17.05 11.59 13.44
C PRO A 236 -17.20 12.52 14.64
N MET A 237 -18.21 13.37 14.63
CA MET A 237 -18.54 14.14 15.81
C MET A 237 -18.97 13.15 16.90
N SER A 238 -18.08 12.85 17.85
CA SER A 238 -18.53 12.27 19.09
C SER A 238 -19.46 13.30 19.72
N ILE A 239 -20.73 12.97 19.88
CA ILE A 239 -21.50 13.57 20.95
C ILE A 239 -20.80 13.04 22.19
N GLU A 240 -19.74 13.74 22.65
CA GLU A 240 -19.37 13.62 24.04
C GLU A 240 -20.65 13.91 24.79
N ASN A 241 -21.24 12.83 25.29
CA ASN A 241 -22.25 12.94 26.31
C ASN A 241 -21.51 13.56 27.51
N THR A 242 -21.33 14.87 27.46
CA THR A 242 -21.07 15.66 28.64
C THR A 242 -22.38 15.57 29.45
N ALA A 243 -22.69 14.36 29.90
CA ALA A 243 -23.39 14.17 31.12
C ALA A 243 -22.49 14.80 32.18
N VAL A 244 -22.53 16.13 32.23
CA VAL A 244 -22.18 16.83 33.46
C VAL A 244 -23.06 16.15 34.49
N SER A 245 -22.48 15.23 35.24
CA SER A 245 -23.10 14.57 36.37
C SER A 245 -23.33 15.66 37.42
N VAL A 246 -24.32 16.46 37.18
CA VAL A 246 -24.79 17.44 38.14
C VAL A 246 -25.39 16.62 39.23
N LYS A 247 -24.58 16.29 40.25
CA LYS A 247 -25.06 15.59 41.44
C LYS A 247 -26.10 16.48 42.08
N ALA A 248 -27.37 16.16 41.80
CA ALA A 248 -28.46 16.77 42.51
C ALA A 248 -28.45 16.17 43.93
N GLN A 249 -28.30 17.02 44.95
CA GLN A 249 -28.34 16.62 46.35
C GLN A 249 -29.79 16.83 46.88
N LYS A 250 -30.40 15.80 47.41
CA LYS A 250 -31.66 15.91 48.11
C LYS A 250 -31.39 16.28 49.56
N VAL A 251 -32.02 17.35 50.04
CA VAL A 251 -31.90 17.86 51.43
C VAL A 251 -33.28 18.04 52.02
N MET A 252 -33.47 17.57 53.26
CA MET A 252 -34.67 17.79 54.05
C MET A 252 -34.40 18.91 55.02
N GLU A 253 -35.18 20.02 54.94
CA GLU A 253 -35.11 21.13 55.86
C GLU A 253 -36.55 21.45 56.34
N ASN A 254 -36.73 21.52 57.63
CA ASN A 254 -38.03 21.80 58.29
C ASN A 254 -39.20 20.92 57.79
N GLY A 255 -38.88 19.64 57.46
CA GLY A 255 -39.87 18.66 56.99
C GLY A 255 -40.23 18.82 55.50
N GLN A 256 -39.55 19.71 54.77
CA GLN A 256 -39.74 19.90 53.31
C GLN A 256 -38.52 19.35 52.54
N LEU A 257 -38.78 18.73 51.37
CA LEU A 257 -37.75 18.22 50.48
C LEU A 257 -37.28 19.32 49.50
N PHE A 258 -36.01 19.55 49.47
CA PHE A 258 -35.36 20.40 48.51
C PHE A 258 -34.34 19.60 47.65
N ILE A 259 -34.14 20.06 46.41
CA ILE A 259 -33.15 19.54 45.48
C ILE A 259 -32.14 20.67 45.20
N ILE A 260 -30.87 20.44 45.57
CA ILE A 260 -29.79 21.38 45.24
C ILE A 260 -29.11 20.88 43.96
N ARG A 261 -29.06 21.72 42.93
CA ARG A 261 -28.43 21.44 41.67
C ARG A 261 -27.60 22.67 41.26
N ASN A 262 -26.29 22.50 41.04
CA ASN A 262 -25.35 23.60 40.75
C ASN A 262 -25.39 24.74 41.78
N GLY A 263 -25.58 24.44 43.07
CA GLY A 263 -25.67 25.45 44.12
C GLY A 263 -26.99 26.17 44.19
N VAL A 264 -27.96 25.89 43.30
CA VAL A 264 -29.31 26.46 43.31
C VAL A 264 -30.23 25.47 44.00
N LYS A 265 -31.05 25.97 44.94
CA LYS A 265 -32.03 25.20 45.74
C LYS A 265 -33.41 25.26 45.07
N TYR A 266 -34.01 24.10 44.89
CA TYR A 266 -35.36 23.94 44.31
C TYR A 266 -36.28 23.24 45.31
N ASN A 267 -37.55 23.62 45.35
CA ASN A 267 -38.57 22.88 46.10
C ASN A 267 -39.00 21.61 45.33
N ALA A 268 -39.85 20.78 45.94
CA ALA A 268 -40.36 19.56 45.33
C ALA A 268 -41.16 19.77 44.05
N ALA A 269 -41.68 21.00 43.79
CA ALA A 269 -42.39 21.39 42.61
C ALA A 269 -41.45 21.94 41.51
N GLY A 270 -40.11 21.98 41.77
CA GLY A 270 -39.11 22.48 40.80
C GLY A 270 -38.94 24.04 40.77
N ALA A 271 -39.57 24.77 41.66
CA ALA A 271 -39.37 26.18 41.82
C ALA A 271 -38.11 26.53 42.60
N VAL A 272 -37.37 27.53 42.18
CA VAL A 272 -36.19 28.05 42.89
C VAL A 272 -36.62 28.60 44.24
N VAL A 273 -35.87 28.28 45.29
CA VAL A 273 -36.11 28.77 46.66
C VAL A 273 -34.85 29.53 47.09
N GLU A 274 -35.01 30.78 47.51
CA GLU A 274 -33.93 31.59 48.03
C GLU A 274 -33.41 31.11 49.40
#